data_313362719d4445ae2c60df2fbb569eb6
#
_entry.id   313362719d4445ae2c60df2fbb569eb6
#
_cell.length_a   1.000
_cell.length_b   1.000
_cell.length_c   1.000
_cell.angle_alpha   90.00
_cell.angle_beta   90.00
_cell.angle_gamma   90.00
#
_symmetry.space_group_name_H-M   'P 1'
#
loop_
_entity.id
_entity.type
_entity.pdbx_description
1 polymer ?
#
loop_
_entity_poly.entity_id
_entity_poly.type
_entity_poly.pdbx_seq_one_letter_code
_entity_poly.pdbx_strand_id
1 'polypeptide(L)'
;DIFVEDYSAAVDFISNLKFVNPDKVGAIGICGLSGMALTAAANDTRIKAVATSAMYDMSDSIRNHYQGDYYTPEQREKVKEHLAVMRDKEAKEGQPIPGSHELAVDAQGHVVSHDTMFPDKLPDDANDVVKGFYDYYVGRAYHPRSINSNTLAWDATTPYGFFNFSLMEHIDEISPRPVLLITGEKAHSKYFADAAYAKLKAPKREIVVPGA
;
A
#
# COMPACT_ATOMS: atom_id res chain seq x y z
N ASP A 1 -12.40 1.05 4.72
CA ASP A 1 -11.08 0.42 4.90
C ASP A 1 -10.44 0.93 6.20
N ILE A 2 -10.04 0.01 7.07
CA ILE A 2 -9.51 0.32 8.40
C ILE A 2 -8.23 1.19 8.33
N PHE A 3 -7.36 0.97 7.36
CA PHE A 3 -6.13 1.74 7.21
C PHE A 3 -6.37 3.22 6.85
N VAL A 4 -7.46 3.52 6.15
CA VAL A 4 -7.87 4.91 5.87
C VAL A 4 -8.42 5.55 7.13
N GLU A 5 -9.19 4.80 7.92
CA GLU A 5 -9.73 5.24 9.20
C GLU A 5 -8.64 5.54 10.23
N ASP A 6 -7.52 4.81 10.20
CA ASP A 6 -6.37 5.06 11.09
C ASP A 6 -5.80 6.48 10.93
N TYR A 7 -5.86 7.06 9.72
CA TYR A 7 -5.47 8.46 9.51
C TYR A 7 -6.39 9.43 10.26
N SER A 8 -7.69 9.22 10.19
CA SER A 8 -8.67 10.05 10.91
C SER A 8 -8.56 9.87 12.42
N ALA A 9 -8.36 8.64 12.89
CA ALA A 9 -8.09 8.36 14.30
C ALA A 9 -6.80 9.02 14.80
N ALA A 10 -5.75 9.05 13.98
CA ALA A 10 -4.52 9.78 14.29
C ALA A 10 -4.78 11.28 14.37
N VAL A 11 -5.60 11.86 13.48
CA VAL A 11 -6.01 13.27 13.57
C VAL A 11 -6.79 13.54 14.84
N ASP A 12 -7.72 12.65 15.25
CA ASP A 12 -8.44 12.77 16.51
C ASP A 12 -7.47 12.87 17.68
N PHE A 13 -6.48 11.98 17.73
CA PHE A 13 -5.50 11.95 18.80
C PHE A 13 -4.63 13.22 18.84
N ILE A 14 -3.98 13.55 17.70
CA ILE A 14 -3.00 14.65 17.69
C ILE A 14 -3.67 16.01 17.86
N SER A 15 -4.88 16.21 17.36
CA SER A 15 -5.62 17.48 17.48
C SER A 15 -5.97 17.84 18.93
N ASN A 16 -5.97 16.86 19.83
CA ASN A 16 -6.21 17.07 21.26
C ASN A 16 -4.92 17.36 22.06
N LEU A 17 -3.76 17.31 21.43
CA LEU A 17 -2.50 17.61 22.11
C LEU A 17 -2.30 19.13 22.23
N LYS A 18 -1.97 19.61 23.44
CA LYS A 18 -1.87 21.05 23.77
C LYS A 18 -0.89 21.84 22.92
N PHE A 19 0.09 21.18 22.32
CA PHE A 19 1.13 21.79 21.48
C PHE A 19 0.85 21.69 19.98
N VAL A 20 -0.27 21.09 19.58
CA VAL A 20 -0.68 20.95 18.19
C VAL A 20 -1.72 22.02 17.84
N ASN A 21 -1.53 22.67 16.70
CA ASN A 21 -2.59 23.51 16.14
C ASN A 21 -3.49 22.63 15.24
N PRO A 22 -4.75 22.38 15.62
CA PRO A 22 -5.63 21.50 14.88
C PRO A 22 -5.97 22.00 13.46
N ASP A 23 -5.82 23.31 13.22
CA ASP A 23 -6.03 23.91 11.90
C ASP A 23 -4.82 23.78 10.95
N LYS A 24 -3.74 23.14 11.41
CA LYS A 24 -2.48 22.98 10.66
C LYS A 24 -1.99 21.54 10.65
N VAL A 25 -2.89 20.58 10.70
CA VAL A 25 -2.57 19.15 10.60
C VAL A 25 -2.39 18.78 9.14
N GLY A 26 -1.31 18.10 8.83
CA GLY A 26 -1.05 17.51 7.49
C GLY A 26 -0.79 16.02 7.60
N ALA A 27 -0.92 15.31 6.48
CA ALA A 27 -0.60 13.89 6.37
C ALA A 27 0.57 13.65 5.41
N ILE A 28 1.42 12.69 5.75
CA ILE A 28 2.45 12.17 4.86
C ILE A 28 2.23 10.67 4.70
N GLY A 29 2.02 10.25 3.46
CA GLY A 29 1.95 8.84 3.10
C GLY A 29 3.25 8.39 2.43
N ILE A 30 3.81 7.26 2.86
CA ILE A 30 5.01 6.68 2.26
C ILE A 30 4.68 5.29 1.76
N CYS A 31 5.08 4.97 0.51
CA CYS A 31 4.89 3.67 -0.10
C CYS A 31 3.40 3.28 -0.12
N GLY A 32 3.03 2.10 0.38
CA GLY A 32 1.65 1.60 0.43
C GLY A 32 0.65 2.50 1.18
N LEU A 33 1.13 3.28 2.15
CA LEU A 33 0.27 4.22 2.89
C LEU A 33 -0.04 5.52 2.13
N SER A 34 0.57 5.75 0.98
CA SER A 34 0.39 6.98 0.20
C SER A 34 -1.02 7.11 -0.38
N GLY A 35 -1.52 6.07 -1.04
CA GLY A 35 -2.89 6.06 -1.56
C GLY A 35 -3.94 6.19 -0.45
N MET A 36 -3.66 5.57 0.70
CA MET A 36 -4.50 5.68 1.90
C MET A 36 -4.52 7.10 2.47
N ALA A 37 -3.36 7.78 2.52
CA ALA A 37 -3.27 9.19 2.96
C ALA A 37 -4.06 10.13 2.05
N LEU A 38 -3.98 9.94 0.74
CA LEU A 38 -4.77 10.72 -0.23
C LEU A 38 -6.26 10.47 -0.05
N THR A 39 -6.67 9.22 0.11
CA THR A 39 -8.07 8.84 0.33
C THR A 39 -8.60 9.41 1.65
N ALA A 40 -7.83 9.30 2.73
CA ALA A 40 -8.19 9.88 4.02
C ALA A 40 -8.35 11.40 3.93
N ALA A 41 -7.42 12.08 3.24
CA ALA A 41 -7.51 13.53 3.06
C ALA A 41 -8.70 13.95 2.18
N ALA A 42 -9.11 13.15 1.19
CA ALA A 42 -10.32 13.42 0.43
C ALA A 42 -11.56 13.41 1.33
N ASN A 43 -11.57 12.52 2.32
CA ASN A 43 -12.72 12.33 3.22
C ASN A 43 -12.65 13.21 4.48
N ASP A 44 -11.47 13.39 5.08
CA ASP A 44 -11.28 14.15 6.32
C ASP A 44 -10.71 15.55 6.06
N THR A 45 -11.58 16.56 6.14
CA THR A 45 -11.24 17.97 5.89
C THR A 45 -10.33 18.60 6.95
N ARG A 46 -10.07 17.91 8.06
CA ARG A 46 -9.12 18.34 9.09
C ARG A 46 -7.67 18.13 8.63
N ILE A 47 -7.44 17.25 7.66
CA ILE A 47 -6.14 17.11 7.00
C ILE A 47 -5.97 18.27 6.02
N LYS A 48 -5.15 19.25 6.36
CA LYS A 48 -5.02 20.52 5.64
C LYS A 48 -4.06 20.49 4.45
N ALA A 49 -3.15 19.51 4.43
CA ALA A 49 -2.21 19.28 3.34
C ALA A 49 -1.80 17.81 3.31
N VAL A 50 -1.46 17.29 2.14
CA VAL A 50 -0.97 15.91 1.98
C VAL A 50 0.32 15.90 1.19
N ALA A 51 1.26 15.07 1.63
CA ALA A 51 2.42 14.70 0.84
C ALA A 51 2.51 13.18 0.70
N THR A 52 2.97 12.71 -0.46
CA THR A 52 3.27 11.29 -0.67
C THR A 52 4.72 11.11 -1.13
N SER A 53 5.31 9.98 -0.79
CA SER A 53 6.64 9.59 -1.27
C SER A 53 6.65 8.15 -1.72
N ALA A 54 7.22 7.88 -2.91
CA ALA A 54 7.31 6.54 -3.50
C ALA A 54 5.97 5.78 -3.44
N MET A 55 4.90 6.47 -3.84
CA MET A 55 3.53 6.03 -3.58
C MET A 55 3.12 4.77 -4.33
N TYR A 56 2.19 4.07 -3.70
CA TYR A 56 1.41 2.98 -4.28
C TYR A 56 -0.09 3.26 -4.16
N ASP A 57 -0.83 2.80 -5.15
CA ASP A 57 -2.23 2.47 -4.99
C ASP A 57 -2.34 0.99 -4.62
N MET A 58 -2.47 0.70 -3.34
CA MET A 58 -2.55 -0.68 -2.86
C MET A 58 -3.80 -1.40 -3.35
N SER A 59 -4.89 -0.68 -3.63
CA SER A 59 -6.09 -1.29 -4.18
C SER A 59 -5.89 -1.74 -5.62
N ASP A 60 -5.20 -0.96 -6.43
CA ASP A 60 -4.86 -1.33 -7.80
C ASP A 60 -3.82 -2.45 -7.83
N SER A 61 -2.73 -2.29 -7.06
CA SER A 61 -1.66 -3.28 -6.95
C SER A 61 -2.18 -4.67 -6.53
N ILE A 62 -3.00 -4.74 -5.48
CA ILE A 62 -3.50 -6.02 -4.95
C ILE A 62 -4.61 -6.61 -5.84
N ARG A 63 -5.54 -5.76 -6.32
CA ARG A 63 -6.67 -6.24 -7.11
C ARG A 63 -6.31 -6.60 -8.54
N ASN A 64 -5.41 -5.85 -9.15
CA ASN A 64 -5.10 -5.94 -10.58
C ASN A 64 -3.68 -6.43 -10.86
N HIS A 65 -2.83 -6.53 -9.84
CA HIS A 65 -1.40 -6.77 -10.00
C HIS A 65 -0.66 -5.58 -10.63
N TYR A 66 0.63 -5.72 -10.97
CA TYR A 66 1.43 -4.61 -11.47
C TYR A 66 1.21 -4.33 -12.96
N GLN A 67 1.49 -3.11 -13.37
CA GLN A 67 1.50 -2.74 -14.79
C GLN A 67 2.39 -3.68 -15.61
N GLY A 68 1.79 -4.27 -16.66
CA GLY A 68 2.45 -5.24 -17.53
C GLY A 68 2.27 -6.70 -17.13
N ASP A 69 1.75 -6.96 -15.94
CA ASP A 69 1.49 -8.31 -15.42
C ASP A 69 0.12 -8.36 -14.72
N TYR A 70 -0.87 -7.72 -15.32
CA TYR A 70 -2.21 -7.70 -14.76
C TYR A 70 -2.89 -9.05 -14.79
N TYR A 71 -3.61 -9.39 -13.72
CA TYR A 71 -4.45 -10.59 -13.70
C TYR A 71 -5.44 -10.64 -14.85
N THR A 72 -5.54 -11.80 -15.47
CA THR A 72 -6.73 -12.10 -16.27
C THR A 72 -7.97 -12.20 -15.35
N PRO A 73 -9.19 -12.11 -15.90
CA PRO A 73 -10.41 -12.34 -15.10
C PRO A 73 -10.39 -13.69 -14.37
N GLU A 74 -9.87 -14.73 -15.03
CA GLU A 74 -9.77 -16.10 -14.49
C GLU A 74 -8.76 -16.16 -13.33
N GLN A 75 -7.60 -15.54 -13.48
CA GLN A 75 -6.60 -15.45 -12.41
C GLN A 75 -7.14 -14.68 -11.20
N ARG A 76 -7.84 -13.58 -11.44
CA ARG A 76 -8.47 -12.80 -10.35
C ARG A 76 -9.54 -13.62 -9.61
N GLU A 77 -10.28 -14.47 -10.33
CA GLU A 77 -11.24 -15.38 -9.68
C GLU A 77 -10.52 -16.40 -8.81
N LYS A 78 -9.41 -16.99 -9.28
CA LYS A 78 -8.58 -17.89 -8.46
C LYS A 78 -8.06 -17.23 -7.20
N VAL A 79 -7.61 -15.98 -7.28
CA VAL A 79 -7.18 -15.22 -6.10
C VAL A 79 -8.34 -15.02 -5.11
N LYS A 80 -9.54 -14.69 -5.58
CA LYS A 80 -10.73 -14.56 -4.70
C LYS A 80 -11.12 -15.89 -4.06
N GLU A 81 -11.07 -16.99 -4.80
CA GLU A 81 -11.32 -18.33 -4.26
C GLU A 81 -10.31 -18.67 -3.14
N HIS A 82 -9.01 -18.40 -3.37
CA HIS A 82 -7.97 -18.59 -2.38
C HIS A 82 -8.22 -17.75 -1.10
N LEU A 83 -8.53 -16.48 -1.26
CA LEU A 83 -8.81 -15.59 -0.13
C LEU A 83 -10.03 -16.05 0.68
N ALA A 84 -11.06 -16.57 0.03
CA ALA A 84 -12.23 -17.14 0.71
C ALA A 84 -11.84 -18.38 1.54
N VAL A 85 -11.00 -19.26 0.99
CA VAL A 85 -10.48 -20.43 1.74
C VAL A 85 -9.64 -20.01 2.94
N MET A 86 -8.78 -19.00 2.78
CA MET A 86 -7.98 -18.47 3.89
C MET A 86 -8.86 -17.88 4.98
N ARG A 87 -9.90 -17.13 4.61
CA ARG A 87 -10.87 -16.57 5.54
C ARG A 87 -11.59 -17.64 6.36
N ASP A 88 -12.04 -18.72 5.71
CA ASP A 88 -12.64 -19.87 6.38
C ASP A 88 -11.68 -20.53 7.37
N LYS A 89 -10.40 -20.63 6.98
CA LYS A 89 -9.37 -21.22 7.81
C LYS A 89 -9.10 -20.38 9.06
N GLU A 90 -8.90 -19.07 8.90
CA GLU A 90 -8.72 -18.13 10.02
C GLU A 90 -9.91 -18.17 10.99
N ALA A 91 -11.15 -18.21 10.45
CA ALA A 91 -12.35 -18.29 11.27
C ALA A 91 -12.43 -19.58 12.08
N LYS A 92 -11.95 -20.72 11.55
CA LYS A 92 -11.90 -22.01 12.24
C LYS A 92 -10.78 -22.06 13.28
N GLU A 93 -9.63 -21.48 12.98
CA GLU A 93 -8.46 -21.48 13.87
C GLU A 93 -8.57 -20.38 14.96
N GLY A 94 -9.42 -19.37 14.75
CA GLY A 94 -9.62 -18.26 15.69
C GLY A 94 -8.42 -17.31 15.78
N GLN A 95 -7.52 -17.35 14.80
CA GLN A 95 -6.31 -16.52 14.74
C GLN A 95 -5.92 -16.21 13.30
N PRO A 96 -5.21 -15.07 13.06
CA PRO A 96 -4.67 -14.74 11.76
C PRO A 96 -3.68 -15.78 11.26
N ILE A 97 -3.67 -16.02 9.96
CA ILE A 97 -2.72 -16.90 9.28
C ILE A 97 -1.77 -16.02 8.45
N PRO A 98 -0.45 -16.16 8.58
CA PRO A 98 0.49 -15.43 7.73
C PRO A 98 0.28 -15.72 6.25
N GLY A 99 0.40 -14.69 5.41
CA GLY A 99 0.25 -14.82 3.97
C GLY A 99 0.82 -13.64 3.20
N SER A 100 0.87 -13.79 1.89
CA SER A 100 1.30 -12.74 0.98
C SER A 100 0.20 -11.71 0.77
N HIS A 101 0.55 -10.44 0.72
CA HIS A 101 -0.37 -9.36 0.33
C HIS A 101 -0.48 -9.23 -1.18
N GLU A 102 0.54 -9.61 -1.92
CA GLU A 102 0.55 -9.72 -3.36
C GLU A 102 0.60 -11.21 -3.72
N LEU A 103 -0.42 -11.66 -4.43
CA LEU A 103 -0.59 -13.06 -4.77
C LEU A 103 -0.23 -13.26 -6.24
N ALA A 104 0.57 -14.26 -6.55
CA ALA A 104 0.83 -14.66 -7.91
C ALA A 104 -0.06 -15.84 -8.30
N VAL A 105 -0.32 -16.04 -9.59
CA VAL A 105 -0.98 -17.23 -10.13
C VAL A 105 0.00 -17.90 -11.06
N ASP A 106 0.35 -19.15 -10.79
CA ASP A 106 1.29 -19.91 -11.59
C ASP A 106 0.71 -20.33 -12.95
N ALA A 107 1.55 -20.91 -13.80
CA ALA A 107 1.14 -21.36 -15.13
C ALA A 107 0.09 -22.50 -15.10
N GLN A 108 -0.10 -23.15 -13.96
CA GLN A 108 -1.09 -24.20 -13.73
C GLN A 108 -2.40 -23.64 -13.14
N GLY A 109 -2.44 -22.33 -12.87
CA GLY A 109 -3.61 -21.67 -12.30
C GLY A 109 -3.72 -21.78 -10.77
N HIS A 110 -2.65 -22.16 -10.07
CA HIS A 110 -2.62 -22.19 -8.62
C HIS A 110 -2.17 -20.83 -8.08
N VAL A 111 -2.80 -20.39 -7.02
CA VAL A 111 -2.38 -19.18 -6.30
C VAL A 111 -1.16 -19.51 -5.44
N VAL A 112 -0.10 -18.73 -5.65
CA VAL A 112 1.14 -18.81 -4.86
C VAL A 112 1.06 -17.82 -3.72
N SER A 113 1.09 -18.32 -2.51
CA SER A 113 1.14 -17.54 -1.28
C SER A 113 2.22 -18.10 -0.37
N HIS A 114 2.89 -17.23 0.36
CA HIS A 114 3.96 -17.59 1.28
C HIS A 114 3.62 -17.05 2.67
N ASP A 115 4.06 -17.76 3.69
CA ASP A 115 3.98 -17.34 5.10
C ASP A 115 5.09 -16.34 5.50
N THR A 116 5.98 -16.04 4.55
CA THR A 116 7.02 -15.01 4.65
C THR A 116 6.99 -14.10 3.43
N MET A 117 7.34 -12.83 3.59
CA MET A 117 7.44 -11.90 2.46
C MET A 117 8.63 -12.23 1.55
N PHE A 118 9.72 -12.69 2.15
CA PHE A 118 10.95 -13.05 1.45
C PHE A 118 11.43 -14.44 1.87
N PRO A 119 12.05 -15.19 0.96
CA PRO A 119 12.75 -16.42 1.32
C PRO A 119 13.99 -16.10 2.16
N ASP A 120 14.53 -17.10 2.88
CA ASP A 120 15.77 -16.92 3.65
C ASP A 120 16.96 -16.45 2.80
N LYS A 121 16.98 -16.87 1.54
CA LYS A 121 17.94 -16.44 0.53
C LYS A 121 17.22 -16.16 -0.79
N LEU A 122 17.47 -14.98 -1.36
CA LEU A 122 16.94 -14.67 -2.70
C LEU A 122 17.52 -15.60 -3.77
N PRO A 123 16.71 -15.97 -4.79
CA PRO A 123 17.23 -16.57 -6.01
C PRO A 123 18.28 -15.66 -6.68
N ASP A 124 19.26 -16.27 -7.32
CA ASP A 124 20.35 -15.51 -7.97
C ASP A 124 19.83 -14.65 -9.15
N ASP A 125 18.72 -15.04 -9.75
CA ASP A 125 18.02 -14.36 -10.86
C ASP A 125 16.93 -13.37 -10.37
N ALA A 126 16.80 -13.13 -9.08
CA ALA A 126 15.88 -12.11 -8.56
C ALA A 126 16.13 -10.75 -9.23
N ASN A 127 15.05 -10.06 -9.58
CA ASN A 127 15.16 -8.73 -10.19
C ASN A 127 15.65 -7.67 -9.18
N ASP A 128 16.11 -6.54 -9.68
CA ASP A 128 16.72 -5.49 -8.85
C ASP A 128 15.75 -4.85 -7.86
N VAL A 129 14.45 -4.81 -8.18
CA VAL A 129 13.41 -4.29 -7.27
C VAL A 129 13.28 -5.22 -6.05
N VAL A 130 13.18 -6.52 -6.28
CA VAL A 130 13.11 -7.53 -5.20
C VAL A 130 14.38 -7.54 -4.37
N LYS A 131 15.58 -7.45 -5.02
CA LYS A 131 16.86 -7.32 -4.31
C LYS A 131 16.90 -6.07 -3.43
N GLY A 132 16.43 -4.94 -3.93
CA GLY A 132 16.37 -3.68 -3.17
C GLY A 132 15.45 -3.77 -1.95
N PHE A 133 14.28 -4.38 -2.09
CA PHE A 133 13.37 -4.62 -0.98
C PHE A 133 13.95 -5.59 0.06
N TYR A 134 14.56 -6.67 -0.39
CA TYR A 134 15.20 -7.63 0.50
C TYR A 134 16.33 -6.97 1.32
N ASP A 135 17.23 -6.25 0.65
CA ASP A 135 18.31 -5.51 1.33
C ASP A 135 17.75 -4.50 2.34
N TYR A 136 16.68 -3.80 2.00
CA TYR A 136 16.06 -2.84 2.89
C TYR A 136 15.38 -3.53 4.09
N TYR A 137 14.43 -4.41 3.85
CA TYR A 137 13.56 -4.95 4.91
C TYR A 137 14.23 -6.04 5.75
N VAL A 138 15.06 -6.89 5.14
CA VAL A 138 15.76 -7.98 5.84
C VAL A 138 17.11 -7.52 6.37
N GLY A 139 17.81 -6.63 5.65
CA GLY A 139 19.15 -6.18 5.99
C GLY A 139 19.21 -4.88 6.77
N ARG A 140 18.88 -3.75 6.12
CA ARG A 140 19.18 -2.40 6.63
C ARG A 140 18.15 -1.83 7.58
N ALA A 141 16.87 -2.05 7.31
CA ALA A 141 15.78 -1.43 8.06
C ALA A 141 15.29 -2.29 9.22
N TYR A 142 15.93 -3.43 9.44
CA TYR A 142 15.60 -4.28 10.57
C TYR A 142 15.73 -3.52 11.89
N HIS A 143 14.67 -3.57 12.70
CA HIS A 143 14.66 -2.99 14.03
C HIS A 143 14.49 -4.10 15.07
N PRO A 144 15.30 -4.12 16.16
CA PRO A 144 15.26 -5.20 17.18
C PRO A 144 13.89 -5.38 17.86
N ARG A 145 13.03 -4.35 17.79
CA ARG A 145 11.65 -4.42 18.31
C ARG A 145 10.63 -4.87 17.26
N SER A 146 11.05 -5.12 16.04
CA SER A 146 10.17 -5.70 15.03
C SER A 146 9.84 -7.14 15.44
N ILE A 147 8.55 -7.47 15.48
CA ILE A 147 8.09 -8.77 16.00
C ILE A 147 8.48 -9.90 15.04
N ASN A 148 8.45 -9.64 13.74
CA ASN A 148 8.67 -10.64 12.69
C ASN A 148 9.53 -10.09 11.56
N SER A 149 10.78 -9.71 11.87
CA SER A 149 11.70 -9.18 10.87
C SER A 149 11.93 -10.12 9.67
N ASN A 150 11.88 -11.43 9.90
CA ASN A 150 12.14 -12.44 8.87
C ASN A 150 10.87 -12.81 8.10
N THR A 151 9.70 -12.67 8.72
CA THR A 151 8.45 -13.05 8.04
C THR A 151 7.88 -11.88 7.24
N LEU A 152 7.82 -10.67 7.80
CA LEU A 152 7.19 -9.51 7.18
C LEU A 152 5.85 -9.86 6.50
N ALA A 153 5.25 -10.97 6.91
CA ALA A 153 4.02 -11.47 6.36
C ALA A 153 2.85 -10.61 6.82
N TRP A 154 1.87 -10.49 5.96
CA TRP A 154 0.57 -9.95 6.32
C TRP A 154 -0.34 -11.08 6.77
N ASP A 155 -1.50 -10.75 7.30
CA ASP A 155 -2.56 -11.75 7.44
C ASP A 155 -3.03 -12.18 6.05
N ALA A 156 -3.18 -13.47 5.81
CA ALA A 156 -3.52 -14.04 4.51
C ALA A 156 -4.81 -13.46 3.91
N THR A 157 -5.71 -12.95 4.75
CA THR A 157 -6.98 -12.34 4.33
C THR A 157 -6.91 -10.83 4.17
N THR A 158 -5.79 -10.17 4.49
CA THR A 158 -5.65 -8.71 4.32
C THR A 158 -5.96 -8.25 2.89
N PRO A 159 -5.52 -8.93 1.82
CA PRO A 159 -5.85 -8.54 0.45
C PRO A 159 -7.34 -8.50 0.14
N TYR A 160 -8.16 -9.25 0.87
CA TYR A 160 -9.60 -9.38 0.62
C TYR A 160 -10.33 -8.02 0.61
N GLY A 161 -9.96 -7.13 1.54
CA GLY A 161 -10.55 -5.79 1.62
C GLY A 161 -10.31 -4.93 0.37
N PHE A 162 -9.16 -5.09 -0.28
CA PHE A 162 -8.78 -4.30 -1.45
C PHE A 162 -9.50 -4.71 -2.74
N PHE A 163 -10.18 -5.85 -2.75
CA PHE A 163 -10.97 -6.29 -3.91
C PHE A 163 -12.28 -5.53 -4.08
N ASN A 164 -12.82 -4.95 -3.02
CA ASN A 164 -14.09 -4.22 -3.04
C ASN A 164 -13.95 -2.75 -2.58
N PHE A 165 -12.73 -2.27 -2.42
CA PHE A 165 -12.44 -0.91 -2.00
C PHE A 165 -11.41 -0.28 -2.94
N SER A 166 -11.79 0.77 -3.64
CA SER A 166 -10.90 1.55 -4.51
C SER A 166 -10.34 2.72 -3.75
N LEU A 167 -9.01 2.73 -3.56
CA LEU A 167 -8.29 3.92 -3.12
C LEU A 167 -8.34 4.99 -4.21
N MET A 168 -8.14 6.21 -3.82
CA MET A 168 -7.98 7.36 -4.72
C MET A 168 -9.18 7.67 -5.63
N GLU A 169 -10.35 7.05 -5.40
CA GLU A 169 -11.51 7.30 -6.26
C GLU A 169 -11.96 8.76 -6.25
N HIS A 170 -11.85 9.43 -5.11
CA HIS A 170 -12.32 10.80 -4.88
C HIS A 170 -11.20 11.79 -4.51
N ILE A 171 -9.94 11.52 -4.87
CA ILE A 171 -8.82 12.39 -4.49
C ILE A 171 -8.88 13.78 -5.13
N ASP A 172 -9.65 13.97 -6.18
CA ASP A 172 -9.94 15.29 -6.74
C ASP A 172 -10.74 16.21 -5.79
N GLU A 173 -11.42 15.62 -4.79
CA GLU A 173 -12.14 16.34 -3.74
C GLU A 173 -11.21 16.90 -2.63
N ILE A 174 -9.91 16.55 -2.64
CA ILE A 174 -8.93 17.17 -1.73
C ILE A 174 -8.83 18.67 -1.99
N SER A 175 -9.00 19.10 -3.26
CA SER A 175 -8.99 20.51 -3.61
C SER A 175 -10.02 21.32 -2.80
N PRO A 176 -9.68 22.52 -2.29
CA PRO A 176 -8.50 23.33 -2.58
C PRO A 176 -7.29 23.09 -1.65
N ARG A 177 -7.24 22.02 -0.92
CA ARG A 177 -6.11 21.71 -0.03
C ARG A 177 -4.91 21.20 -0.85
N PRO A 178 -3.66 21.64 -0.53
CA PRO A 178 -2.49 21.34 -1.34
C PRO A 178 -2.05 19.87 -1.22
N VAL A 179 -1.61 19.32 -2.35
CA VAL A 179 -1.05 17.97 -2.47
C VAL A 179 0.33 18.01 -3.10
N LEU A 180 1.29 17.31 -2.49
CA LEU A 180 2.63 17.11 -3.00
C LEU A 180 2.88 15.63 -3.25
N LEU A 181 3.25 15.26 -4.47
CA LEU A 181 3.71 13.91 -4.82
C LEU A 181 5.22 13.93 -5.01
N ILE A 182 5.94 12.98 -4.40
CA ILE A 182 7.38 12.81 -4.57
C ILE A 182 7.63 11.40 -5.08
N THR A 183 8.30 11.27 -6.22
CA THR A 183 8.61 9.97 -6.84
C THR A 183 10.01 9.97 -7.44
N GLY A 184 10.62 8.80 -7.55
CA GLY A 184 11.87 8.63 -8.28
C GLY A 184 11.64 8.59 -9.79
N GLU A 185 12.59 9.12 -10.57
CA GLU A 185 12.52 9.09 -12.04
C GLU A 185 12.45 7.65 -12.57
N LYS A 186 13.16 6.74 -11.93
CA LYS A 186 13.24 5.31 -12.30
C LYS A 186 12.44 4.41 -11.36
N ALA A 187 11.64 4.97 -10.48
CA ALA A 187 10.86 4.19 -9.55
C ALA A 187 9.86 3.30 -10.29
N HIS A 188 9.86 2.00 -10.00
CA HIS A 188 8.91 1.04 -10.58
C HIS A 188 7.45 1.37 -10.27
N SER A 189 7.21 2.11 -9.17
CA SER A 189 5.89 2.56 -8.74
C SER A 189 5.50 3.95 -9.26
N LYS A 190 6.34 4.58 -10.12
CA LYS A 190 6.09 5.95 -10.61
C LYS A 190 4.73 6.11 -11.27
N TYR A 191 4.26 5.11 -11.99
CA TYR A 191 2.98 5.17 -12.70
C TYR A 191 1.77 5.40 -11.76
N PHE A 192 1.84 4.98 -10.49
CA PHE A 192 0.82 5.31 -9.51
C PHE A 192 0.81 6.80 -9.17
N ALA A 193 2.00 7.42 -9.04
CA ALA A 193 2.11 8.86 -8.81
C ALA A 193 1.59 9.64 -10.02
N ASP A 194 1.95 9.23 -11.23
CA ASP A 194 1.49 9.86 -12.48
C ASP A 194 -0.06 9.79 -12.58
N ALA A 195 -0.65 8.63 -12.27
CA ALA A 195 -2.10 8.43 -12.28
C ALA A 195 -2.80 9.31 -11.23
N ALA A 196 -2.27 9.35 -10.01
CA ALA A 196 -2.79 10.23 -8.97
C ALA A 196 -2.66 11.71 -9.37
N TYR A 197 -1.50 12.11 -9.91
CA TYR A 197 -1.30 13.49 -10.36
C TYR A 197 -2.28 13.89 -11.44
N ALA A 198 -2.57 13.03 -12.39
CA ALA A 198 -3.54 13.29 -13.45
C ALA A 198 -4.95 13.53 -12.88
N LYS A 199 -5.35 12.79 -11.86
CA LYS A 199 -6.69 12.86 -11.24
C LYS A 199 -6.86 14.02 -10.26
N LEU A 200 -5.81 14.38 -9.53
CA LEU A 200 -5.84 15.48 -8.57
C LEU A 200 -6.18 16.82 -9.23
N LYS A 201 -6.93 17.69 -8.53
CA LYS A 201 -7.13 19.09 -8.88
C LYS A 201 -6.09 19.97 -8.17
N ALA A 202 -5.91 21.21 -8.66
CA ALA A 202 -5.02 22.20 -8.04
C ALA A 202 -5.53 22.64 -6.65
N PRO A 203 -4.64 23.00 -5.69
CA PRO A 203 -3.19 23.08 -5.86
C PRO A 203 -2.50 21.74 -5.70
N LYS A 204 -1.73 21.35 -6.69
CA LYS A 204 -0.93 20.11 -6.69
C LYS A 204 0.47 20.33 -7.25
N ARG A 205 1.43 19.58 -6.77
CA ARG A 205 2.79 19.58 -7.28
C ARG A 205 3.34 18.16 -7.29
N GLU A 206 4.12 17.84 -8.31
CA GLU A 206 4.93 16.64 -8.36
C GLU A 206 6.41 17.00 -8.35
N ILE A 207 7.21 16.24 -7.60
CA ILE A 207 8.66 16.28 -7.61
C ILE A 207 9.17 14.91 -8.06
N VAL A 208 9.79 14.89 -9.21
CA VAL A 208 10.49 13.70 -9.72
C VAL A 208 11.96 13.82 -9.34
N VAL A 209 12.47 12.90 -8.53
CA VAL A 209 13.86 12.87 -8.08
C VAL A 209 14.73 12.24 -9.17
N PRO A 210 15.68 12.99 -9.78
CA PRO A 210 16.47 12.48 -10.88
C PRO A 210 17.34 11.29 -10.46
N GLY A 211 17.34 10.25 -11.29
CA GLY A 211 18.19 9.06 -11.08
C GLY A 211 17.74 8.11 -9.96
N ALA A 212 16.69 8.45 -9.20
CA ALA A 212 16.18 7.62 -8.13
C ALA A 212 15.10 6.67 -8.64
#